data_d5d8adf46ff3867af0635e87a052aa07
#
_entry.id   d5d8adf46ff3867af0635e87a052aa07
#
_cell.length_a   1.000
_cell.length_b   1.000
_cell.length_c   1.000
_cell.angle_alpha   90.00
_cell.angle_beta   90.00
_cell.angle_gamma   90.00
#
_symmetry.space_group_name_H-M   'P 1'
#
loop_
_entity.id
_entity.type
_entity.pdbx_description
1 polymer ?
#
loop_
_entity_poly.entity_id
_entity_poly.type
_entity_poly.pdbx_seq_one_letter_code
_entity_poly.pdbx_strand_id
1 'polypeptide(L)'
;MKKSFVFALMIIFLFSCGKNKDNEGFQYPDSKVWKHGVYSKYDAQKFEDIFDGLEVDVIYSPEKDNIYVGRVVADTSKNLTLDEWFSVLKKPAEMHYWIDFKNLSEKNVEQSIKVLNNLDEKYGFKKNTFVESKKLEVLKVVKENEFRTLLWVENIKYWKKKEHEDSVYLAKMIRSQIEELHPDAISCEYSMYPFLCDSFPEQNIHFWDTPKDFTPENVKFTKELCGNKSVKAVLVDYPTPKIF
;
A
#
# COMPACT_ATOMS: atom_id res chain seq x y z
N MET A 1 4.52 -74.49 -1.02
CA MET A 1 3.65 -73.26 -0.90
C MET A 1 4.47 -72.12 -0.40
N LYS A 2 4.88 -71.21 -1.32
CA LYS A 2 5.65 -69.98 -0.98
C LYS A 2 4.67 -68.82 -0.94
N LYS A 3 4.50 -68.19 0.23
CA LYS A 3 3.69 -66.98 0.40
C LYS A 3 4.60 -65.76 0.11
N SER A 4 4.34 -65.06 -1.00
CA SER A 4 4.94 -63.76 -1.30
C SER A 4 4.23 -62.67 -0.52
N PHE A 5 4.98 -61.99 0.32
CA PHE A 5 4.52 -60.76 0.99
C PHE A 5 4.86 -59.54 0.08
N VAL A 6 3.83 -58.90 -0.42
CA VAL A 6 3.97 -57.63 -1.15
C VAL A 6 3.93 -56.53 -0.12
N PHE A 7 5.07 -55.83 0.06
CA PHE A 7 5.13 -54.62 0.87
C PHE A 7 4.71 -53.44 0.00
N ALA A 8 3.53 -52.90 0.26
CA ALA A 8 3.10 -51.65 -0.36
C ALA A 8 3.75 -50.49 0.34
N LEU A 9 4.69 -49.82 -0.35
CA LEU A 9 5.38 -48.60 0.12
C LEU A 9 4.41 -47.41 -0.08
N MET A 10 3.76 -46.97 1.00
CA MET A 10 2.89 -45.82 1.01
C MET A 10 3.78 -44.55 1.12
N ILE A 11 4.05 -43.89 -0.02
CA ILE A 11 4.75 -42.62 -0.06
C ILE A 11 3.76 -41.53 0.40
N ILE A 12 3.91 -41.11 1.65
CA ILE A 12 3.21 -39.96 2.18
C ILE A 12 3.91 -38.71 1.63
N PHE A 13 3.33 -38.07 0.62
CA PHE A 13 3.69 -36.71 0.22
C PHE A 13 3.22 -35.74 1.32
N LEU A 14 4.14 -35.38 2.20
CA LEU A 14 3.96 -34.25 3.08
C LEU A 14 4.02 -32.97 2.20
N PHE A 15 2.86 -32.50 1.79
CA PHE A 15 2.74 -31.12 1.33
C PHE A 15 3.09 -30.23 2.51
N SER A 16 4.36 -29.81 2.56
CA SER A 16 4.78 -28.69 3.38
C SER A 16 4.05 -27.46 2.84
N CYS A 17 2.92 -27.14 3.44
CA CYS A 17 2.30 -25.85 3.29
C CYS A 17 3.27 -24.86 3.92
N GLY A 18 4.12 -24.22 3.10
CA GLY A 18 4.98 -23.13 3.54
C GLY A 18 4.08 -22.03 4.10
N LYS A 19 3.97 -21.97 5.41
CA LYS A 19 3.44 -20.79 6.07
C LYS A 19 4.36 -19.65 5.67
N ASN A 20 3.85 -18.70 4.90
CA ASN A 20 4.51 -17.42 4.69
C ASN A 20 4.83 -16.85 6.06
N LYS A 21 6.13 -16.76 6.39
CA LYS A 21 6.61 -16.17 7.64
C LYS A 21 6.37 -14.65 7.72
N ASP A 22 5.87 -14.06 6.63
CA ASP A 22 5.85 -12.63 6.40
C ASP A 22 4.68 -11.88 7.06
N ASN A 23 3.79 -12.57 7.81
CA ASN A 23 2.58 -11.97 8.39
C ASN A 23 2.44 -12.10 9.91
N GLU A 24 3.49 -12.49 10.64
CA GLU A 24 3.41 -12.48 12.11
C GLU A 24 3.41 -11.03 12.62
N GLY A 25 2.21 -10.52 12.95
CA GLY A 25 2.01 -9.27 13.70
C GLY A 25 1.34 -8.12 12.97
N PHE A 26 1.12 -8.17 11.64
CA PHE A 26 0.37 -7.11 10.97
C PHE A 26 -1.13 -7.39 10.98
N GLN A 27 -1.89 -6.36 11.30
CA GLN A 27 -3.35 -6.35 11.17
C GLN A 27 -3.78 -5.02 10.57
N TYR A 28 -4.69 -5.07 9.59
CA TYR A 28 -5.37 -3.86 9.15
C TYR A 28 -6.17 -3.27 10.30
N PRO A 29 -6.27 -1.94 10.38
CA PRO A 29 -7.13 -1.31 11.38
C PRO A 29 -8.60 -1.63 11.11
N ASP A 30 -9.44 -1.45 12.12
CA ASP A 30 -10.89 -1.68 12.00
C ASP A 30 -11.52 -0.75 10.96
N SER A 31 -11.09 0.51 10.94
CA SER A 31 -11.54 1.46 9.93
C SER A 31 -10.73 1.30 8.65
N LYS A 32 -11.44 1.07 7.55
CA LYS A 32 -10.86 1.07 6.19
C LYS A 32 -10.72 2.46 5.60
N VAL A 33 -11.23 3.50 6.26
CA VAL A 33 -11.20 4.87 5.79
C VAL A 33 -9.96 5.56 6.34
N TRP A 34 -9.04 5.91 5.44
CA TRP A 34 -7.75 6.54 5.77
C TRP A 34 -7.71 7.98 5.26
N LYS A 35 -7.00 8.86 5.94
CA LYS A 35 -6.88 10.26 5.53
C LYS A 35 -5.91 10.43 4.38
N HIS A 36 -6.39 11.00 3.28
CA HIS A 36 -5.61 11.33 2.10
C HIS A 36 -4.90 12.68 2.25
N GLY A 37 -3.66 12.76 1.76
CA GLY A 37 -2.96 14.03 1.53
C GLY A 37 -2.57 14.77 2.81
N VAL A 38 -1.92 14.12 3.76
CA VAL A 38 -1.51 14.73 5.03
C VAL A 38 -0.14 15.40 4.87
N TYR A 39 -0.13 16.65 4.37
CA TYR A 39 1.10 17.36 3.96
C TYR A 39 1.68 18.34 4.98
N SER A 40 1.09 18.47 6.15
CA SER A 40 1.60 19.39 7.17
C SER A 40 1.69 18.73 8.54
N LYS A 41 2.56 19.27 9.41
CA LYS A 41 2.63 18.86 10.83
C LYS A 41 1.29 19.04 11.54
N TYR A 42 0.60 20.12 11.22
CA TYR A 42 -0.71 20.42 11.81
C TYR A 42 -1.75 19.35 11.43
N ASP A 43 -1.81 18.98 10.15
CA ASP A 43 -2.74 17.96 9.69
C ASP A 43 -2.37 16.58 10.24
N ALA A 44 -1.08 16.23 10.28
CA ALA A 44 -0.60 14.98 10.86
C ALA A 44 -1.07 14.84 12.33
N GLN A 45 -0.81 15.85 13.16
CA GLN A 45 -1.21 15.88 14.55
C GLN A 45 -2.73 15.88 14.75
N LYS A 46 -3.47 16.58 13.87
CA LYS A 46 -4.92 16.65 13.93
C LYS A 46 -5.57 15.32 13.54
N PHE A 47 -5.09 14.68 12.48
CA PHE A 47 -5.74 13.50 11.93
C PHE A 47 -5.30 12.19 12.57
N GLU A 48 -4.18 12.14 13.29
CA GLU A 48 -3.76 11.02 14.13
C GLU A 48 -4.85 10.62 15.15
N ASP A 49 -5.53 11.59 15.76
CA ASP A 49 -6.59 11.33 16.73
C ASP A 49 -7.95 10.97 16.08
N ILE A 50 -8.05 11.00 14.74
CA ILE A 50 -9.33 10.90 14.01
C ILE A 50 -9.37 9.68 13.09
N PHE A 51 -8.24 9.33 12.45
CA PHE A 51 -8.13 8.24 11.47
C PHE A 51 -7.15 7.19 11.96
N ASP A 52 -7.37 5.95 11.58
CA ASP A 52 -6.47 4.84 11.88
C ASP A 52 -5.33 4.69 10.85
N GLY A 53 -5.44 5.38 9.73
CA GLY A 53 -4.44 5.42 8.67
C GLY A 53 -4.28 6.80 8.05
N LEU A 54 -3.03 7.18 7.74
CA LEU A 54 -2.66 8.44 7.11
C LEU A 54 -1.88 8.18 5.82
N GLU A 55 -2.23 8.89 4.77
CA GLU A 55 -1.46 8.89 3.52
C GLU A 55 -0.66 10.18 3.37
N VAL A 56 0.57 10.03 2.88
CA VAL A 56 1.47 11.16 2.62
C VAL A 56 2.31 10.92 1.36
N ASP A 57 2.30 11.90 0.45
CA ASP A 57 3.24 11.94 -0.67
C ASP A 57 4.63 12.33 -0.18
N VAL A 58 5.66 11.62 -0.64
CA VAL A 58 7.04 11.92 -0.28
C VAL A 58 7.99 11.90 -1.48
N ILE A 59 9.10 12.60 -1.32
CA ILE A 59 10.17 12.73 -2.30
C ILE A 59 11.52 12.57 -1.61
N TYR A 60 12.41 11.77 -2.18
CA TYR A 60 13.80 11.74 -1.80
C TYR A 60 14.59 12.84 -2.53
N SER A 61 15.41 13.60 -1.79
CA SER A 61 16.35 14.56 -2.32
C SER A 61 17.77 14.03 -2.25
N PRO A 62 18.42 13.71 -3.38
CA PRO A 62 19.81 13.26 -3.38
C PRO A 62 20.80 14.30 -2.85
N GLU A 63 20.51 15.58 -3.06
CA GLU A 63 21.38 16.68 -2.61
C GLU A 63 21.44 16.80 -1.09
N LYS A 64 20.34 16.47 -0.43
CA LYS A 64 20.19 16.59 1.03
C LYS A 64 20.23 15.23 1.74
N ASP A 65 20.31 14.14 0.98
CA ASP A 65 20.25 12.75 1.47
C ASP A 65 19.10 12.54 2.47
N ASN A 66 17.88 13.02 2.10
CA ASN A 66 16.74 13.00 3.02
C ASN A 66 15.41 12.89 2.26
N ILE A 67 14.36 12.49 2.98
CA ILE A 67 12.99 12.38 2.48
C ILE A 67 12.17 13.59 2.94
N TYR A 68 11.47 14.21 2.01
CA TYR A 68 10.63 15.38 2.20
C TYR A 68 9.17 15.07 1.90
N VAL A 69 8.28 15.69 2.65
CA VAL A 69 6.84 15.66 2.37
C VAL A 69 6.55 16.55 1.16
N GLY A 70 5.92 15.98 0.13
CA GLY A 70 5.56 16.70 -1.09
C GLY A 70 5.43 15.81 -2.32
N ARG A 71 4.93 16.40 -3.42
CA ARG A 71 4.59 15.69 -4.66
C ARG A 71 5.62 15.83 -5.77
N VAL A 72 6.38 16.91 -5.77
CA VAL A 72 7.38 17.25 -6.79
C VAL A 72 8.67 17.72 -6.15
N VAL A 73 9.79 17.59 -6.87
CA VAL A 73 11.12 17.97 -6.34
C VAL A 73 11.16 19.42 -5.83
N ALA A 74 10.40 20.33 -6.44
CA ALA A 74 10.28 21.70 -5.96
C ALA A 74 9.71 21.82 -4.54
N ASP A 75 8.95 20.83 -4.06
CA ASP A 75 8.40 20.84 -2.69
C ASP A 75 9.48 20.67 -1.62
N THR A 76 10.66 20.14 -1.96
CA THR A 76 11.80 20.07 -1.02
C THR A 76 12.25 21.44 -0.53
N SER A 77 11.91 22.51 -1.26
CA SER A 77 12.17 23.91 -0.84
C SER A 77 11.33 24.32 0.38
N LYS A 78 10.18 23.67 0.62
CA LYS A 78 9.33 23.88 1.80
C LYS A 78 9.97 23.35 3.08
N ASN A 79 11.05 22.57 2.94
CA ASN A 79 11.88 22.00 3.99
C ASN A 79 11.17 21.15 5.06
N LEU A 80 9.95 20.67 4.81
CA LEU A 80 9.30 19.70 5.70
C LEU A 80 9.85 18.30 5.43
N THR A 81 10.74 17.84 6.29
CA THR A 81 11.26 16.49 6.23
C THR A 81 10.24 15.48 6.77
N LEU A 82 10.35 14.22 6.34
CA LEU A 82 9.52 13.15 6.88
C LEU A 82 9.80 12.92 8.38
N ASP A 83 11.04 13.14 8.84
CA ASP A 83 11.39 13.13 10.29
C ASP A 83 10.59 14.17 11.07
N GLU A 84 10.57 15.41 10.60
CA GLU A 84 9.80 16.48 11.24
C GLU A 84 8.28 16.21 11.20
N TRP A 85 7.79 15.55 10.14
CA TRP A 85 6.40 15.15 10.02
C TRP A 85 6.04 14.07 11.06
N PHE A 86 6.88 13.04 11.24
CA PHE A 86 6.68 12.02 12.26
C PHE A 86 6.85 12.57 13.69
N SER A 87 7.71 13.57 13.89
CA SER A 87 8.04 14.11 15.21
C SER A 87 6.88 14.73 15.97
N VAL A 88 5.78 15.07 15.30
CA VAL A 88 4.58 15.66 15.93
C VAL A 88 3.52 14.63 16.27
N LEU A 89 3.65 13.38 15.82
CA LEU A 89 2.74 12.30 16.13
C LEU A 89 2.96 11.79 17.56
N LYS A 90 1.88 11.50 18.27
CA LYS A 90 1.91 11.00 19.65
C LYS A 90 2.20 9.50 19.71
N LYS A 91 1.72 8.76 18.69
CA LYS A 91 1.73 7.29 18.67
C LYS A 91 2.11 6.75 17.28
N PRO A 92 3.26 7.16 16.72
CA PRO A 92 3.64 6.78 15.37
C PRO A 92 3.73 5.26 15.16
N ALA A 93 4.07 4.48 16.17
CA ALA A 93 4.16 3.02 16.07
C ALA A 93 2.79 2.30 16.03
N GLU A 94 1.71 2.98 16.44
CA GLU A 94 0.35 2.40 16.46
C GLU A 94 -0.44 2.73 15.20
N MET A 95 -0.08 3.80 14.49
CA MET A 95 -0.75 4.28 13.27
C MET A 95 -0.39 3.43 12.05
N HIS A 96 -1.28 3.43 11.06
CA HIS A 96 -1.01 2.87 9.74
C HIS A 96 -0.65 3.99 8.76
N TYR A 97 0.29 3.69 7.85
CA TYR A 97 0.77 4.68 6.89
C TYR A 97 0.73 4.14 5.47
N TRP A 98 0.37 5.04 4.56
CA TRP A 98 0.56 4.86 3.13
C TRP A 98 1.52 5.95 2.67
N ILE A 99 2.76 5.57 2.40
CA ILE A 99 3.79 6.45 1.86
C ILE A 99 3.77 6.33 0.34
N ASP A 100 3.19 7.33 -0.33
CA ASP A 100 3.22 7.43 -1.79
C ASP A 100 4.54 8.09 -2.23
N PHE A 101 5.49 7.25 -2.65
CA PHE A 101 6.84 7.69 -2.94
C PHE A 101 6.97 8.15 -4.40
N LYS A 102 6.85 9.46 -4.63
CA LYS A 102 6.67 10.05 -5.98
C LYS A 102 7.87 9.91 -6.91
N ASN A 103 9.08 9.88 -6.38
CA ASN A 103 10.31 9.78 -7.20
C ASN A 103 11.17 8.56 -6.91
N LEU A 104 10.63 7.54 -6.22
CA LEU A 104 11.36 6.32 -5.94
C LEU A 104 11.79 5.63 -7.24
N SER A 105 13.06 5.28 -7.34
CA SER A 105 13.68 4.73 -8.53
C SER A 105 14.86 3.84 -8.18
N GLU A 106 15.33 3.03 -9.12
CA GLU A 106 16.54 2.21 -8.96
C GLU A 106 17.77 3.02 -8.55
N LYS A 107 17.80 4.33 -8.90
CA LYS A 107 18.92 5.22 -8.58
C LYS A 107 18.96 5.70 -7.13
N ASN A 108 17.84 5.63 -6.42
CA ASN A 108 17.72 6.21 -5.09
C ASN A 108 17.04 5.30 -4.06
N VAL A 109 16.56 4.11 -4.46
CA VAL A 109 15.80 3.23 -3.55
C VAL A 109 16.63 2.84 -2.33
N GLU A 110 17.90 2.48 -2.50
CA GLU A 110 18.78 2.06 -1.40
C GLU A 110 18.95 3.18 -0.35
N GLN A 111 19.22 4.41 -0.82
CA GLN A 111 19.35 5.56 0.05
C GLN A 111 18.03 5.93 0.70
N SER A 112 16.95 5.88 -0.05
CA SER A 112 15.60 6.15 0.47
C SER A 112 15.20 5.16 1.56
N ILE A 113 15.46 3.88 1.36
CA ILE A 113 15.20 2.84 2.36
C ILE A 113 16.09 3.02 3.60
N LYS A 114 17.36 3.39 3.42
CA LYS A 114 18.23 3.71 4.56
C LYS A 114 17.66 4.83 5.42
N VAL A 115 17.15 5.90 4.80
CA VAL A 115 16.49 7.00 5.54
C VAL A 115 15.23 6.49 6.24
N LEU A 116 14.38 5.69 5.57
CA LEU A 116 13.19 5.12 6.19
C LEU A 116 13.53 4.18 7.37
N ASN A 117 14.58 3.37 7.26
CA ASN A 117 15.04 2.51 8.35
C ASN A 117 15.50 3.33 9.57
N ASN A 118 16.28 4.39 9.36
CA ASN A 118 16.69 5.29 10.44
C ASN A 118 15.48 5.95 11.13
N LEU A 119 14.45 6.31 10.35
CA LEU A 119 13.21 6.85 10.91
C LEU A 119 12.42 5.78 11.68
N ASP A 120 12.41 4.53 11.20
CA ASP A 120 11.77 3.43 11.90
C ASP A 120 12.44 3.12 13.25
N GLU A 121 13.77 3.16 13.33
CA GLU A 121 14.50 3.03 14.61
C GLU A 121 14.03 4.07 15.63
N LYS A 122 13.61 5.26 15.18
CA LYS A 122 13.17 6.36 16.02
C LYS A 122 11.68 6.28 16.36
N TYR A 123 10.84 5.85 15.43
CA TYR A 123 9.38 5.98 15.51
C TYR A 123 8.63 4.64 15.51
N GLY A 124 9.24 3.54 15.07
CA GLY A 124 8.67 2.18 15.12
C GLY A 124 7.50 1.94 14.15
N PHE A 125 7.46 2.64 13.01
CA PHE A 125 6.30 2.66 12.12
C PHE A 125 6.31 1.61 11.00
N LYS A 126 7.45 1.00 10.69
CA LYS A 126 7.68 0.12 9.53
C LYS A 126 6.63 -0.97 9.37
N LYS A 127 6.34 -1.70 10.46
CA LYS A 127 5.42 -2.85 10.42
C LYS A 127 4.01 -2.49 9.93
N ASN A 128 3.59 -1.23 10.09
CA ASN A 128 2.26 -0.72 9.74
C ASN A 128 2.32 0.18 8.49
N THR A 129 3.42 0.18 7.74
CA THR A 129 3.65 1.11 6.64
C THR A 129 3.67 0.41 5.30
N PHE A 130 2.82 0.89 4.40
CA PHE A 130 2.84 0.57 2.99
C PHE A 130 3.66 1.61 2.23
N VAL A 131 4.62 1.15 1.44
CA VAL A 131 5.37 2.01 0.50
C VAL A 131 4.87 1.74 -0.90
N GLU A 132 4.34 2.77 -1.54
CA GLU A 132 3.77 2.69 -2.88
C GLU A 132 4.79 3.05 -3.96
N SER A 133 4.79 2.27 -5.04
CA SER A 133 5.49 2.60 -6.28
C SER A 133 4.81 1.94 -7.48
N LYS A 134 5.08 2.51 -8.68
CA LYS A 134 4.72 1.93 -9.99
C LYS A 134 5.73 0.90 -10.49
N LYS A 135 6.91 0.81 -9.86
CA LYS A 135 8.06 0.06 -10.36
C LYS A 135 8.29 -1.19 -9.51
N LEU A 136 8.16 -2.34 -10.14
CA LEU A 136 8.34 -3.64 -9.48
C LEU A 136 9.74 -3.81 -8.88
N GLU A 137 10.78 -3.44 -9.62
CA GLU A 137 12.18 -3.58 -9.20
C GLU A 137 12.45 -2.82 -7.90
N VAL A 138 11.84 -1.65 -7.78
CA VAL A 138 11.96 -0.81 -6.59
C VAL A 138 11.21 -1.41 -5.42
N LEU A 139 10.00 -1.94 -5.66
CA LEU A 139 9.21 -2.60 -4.63
C LEU A 139 9.83 -3.89 -4.13
N LYS A 140 10.65 -4.60 -4.93
CA LYS A 140 11.45 -5.73 -4.45
C LYS A 140 12.43 -5.31 -3.35
N VAL A 141 13.14 -4.20 -3.54
CA VAL A 141 14.06 -3.65 -2.53
C VAL A 141 13.29 -3.20 -1.28
N VAL A 142 12.12 -2.57 -1.44
CA VAL A 142 11.24 -2.20 -0.33
C VAL A 142 10.86 -3.43 0.50
N LYS A 143 10.46 -4.53 -0.17
CA LYS A 143 10.06 -5.79 0.45
C LYS A 143 11.22 -6.48 1.18
N GLU A 144 12.40 -6.52 0.56
CA GLU A 144 13.63 -7.07 1.15
C GLU A 144 14.04 -6.35 2.44
N ASN A 145 13.60 -5.09 2.59
CA ASN A 145 13.80 -4.29 3.78
C ASN A 145 12.61 -4.29 4.75
N GLU A 146 11.71 -5.27 4.62
CA GLU A 146 10.59 -5.54 5.53
C GLU A 146 9.52 -4.44 5.62
N PHE A 147 9.50 -3.48 4.67
CA PHE A 147 8.34 -2.62 4.47
C PHE A 147 7.27 -3.34 3.67
N ARG A 148 6.00 -3.00 3.92
CA ARG A 148 4.91 -3.52 3.12
C ARG A 148 4.87 -2.84 1.77
N THR A 149 4.64 -3.64 0.76
CA THR A 149 4.62 -3.17 -0.63
C THR A 149 3.21 -2.89 -1.08
N LEU A 150 3.02 -1.72 -1.69
CA LEU A 150 1.80 -1.31 -2.33
C LEU A 150 2.05 -1.10 -3.82
N LEU A 151 1.59 -2.04 -4.64
CA LEU A 151 1.75 -1.98 -6.07
C LEU A 151 0.70 -1.04 -6.69
N TRP A 152 1.15 0.09 -7.22
CA TRP A 152 0.30 1.01 -7.95
C TRP A 152 -0.11 0.42 -9.31
N VAL A 153 -1.42 0.33 -9.57
CA VAL A 153 -2.00 -0.18 -10.80
C VAL A 153 -2.59 0.97 -11.63
N GLU A 154 -2.26 1.01 -12.91
CA GLU A 154 -2.74 2.05 -13.81
C GLU A 154 -4.23 1.90 -14.12
N ASN A 155 -4.95 3.03 -14.19
CA ASN A 155 -6.36 3.04 -14.53
C ASN A 155 -6.59 2.65 -16.00
N ILE A 156 -7.62 1.86 -16.26
CA ILE A 156 -8.03 1.41 -17.60
C ILE A 156 -8.22 2.57 -18.60
N LYS A 157 -8.60 3.77 -18.13
CA LYS A 157 -8.71 4.96 -18.97
C LYS A 157 -7.40 5.35 -19.67
N TYR A 158 -6.25 5.09 -19.03
CA TYR A 158 -4.93 5.34 -19.61
C TYR A 158 -4.56 4.27 -20.62
N TRP A 159 -5.04 3.04 -20.43
CA TRP A 159 -4.84 1.93 -21.36
C TRP A 159 -5.63 2.09 -22.65
N LYS A 160 -6.86 2.59 -22.59
CA LYS A 160 -7.68 2.89 -23.77
C LYS A 160 -7.01 3.87 -24.74
N LYS A 161 -6.18 4.77 -24.23
CA LYS A 161 -5.39 5.68 -25.08
C LYS A 161 -4.22 5.00 -25.81
N LYS A 162 -3.85 3.77 -25.41
CA LYS A 162 -2.71 3.02 -25.98
C LYS A 162 -3.14 1.84 -26.86
N GLU A 163 -4.36 1.88 -27.43
CA GLU A 163 -4.88 0.84 -28.36
C GLU A 163 -5.11 -0.55 -27.74
N HIS A 164 -5.07 -0.67 -26.40
CA HIS A 164 -5.34 -1.92 -25.71
C HIS A 164 -6.66 -1.82 -24.92
N GLU A 165 -7.79 -2.03 -25.61
CA GLU A 165 -9.14 -1.90 -25.00
C GLU A 165 -9.57 -3.13 -24.18
N ASP A 166 -8.72 -4.14 -24.05
CA ASP A 166 -9.13 -5.43 -23.48
C ASP A 166 -8.87 -5.50 -21.97
N SER A 167 -9.96 -5.60 -21.21
CA SER A 167 -9.92 -5.85 -19.77
C SER A 167 -9.21 -7.16 -19.42
N VAL A 168 -9.25 -8.15 -20.32
CA VAL A 168 -8.55 -9.44 -20.15
C VAL A 168 -7.03 -9.23 -20.21
N TYR A 169 -6.55 -8.41 -21.15
CA TYR A 169 -5.13 -8.07 -21.24
C TYR A 169 -4.65 -7.33 -19.99
N LEU A 170 -5.43 -6.34 -19.52
CA LEU A 170 -5.11 -5.61 -18.30
C LEU A 170 -5.07 -6.54 -17.07
N ALA A 171 -6.06 -7.42 -16.93
CA ALA A 171 -6.08 -8.42 -15.85
C ALA A 171 -4.86 -9.34 -15.91
N LYS A 172 -4.47 -9.82 -17.11
CA LYS A 172 -3.29 -10.66 -17.30
C LYS A 172 -2.01 -9.93 -16.88
N MET A 173 -1.87 -8.66 -17.24
CA MET A 173 -0.70 -7.86 -16.92
C MET A 173 -0.59 -7.60 -15.42
N ILE A 174 -1.69 -7.22 -14.77
CA ILE A 174 -1.74 -7.03 -13.31
C ILE A 174 -1.40 -8.35 -12.61
N ARG A 175 -1.96 -9.48 -13.09
CA ARG A 175 -1.69 -10.80 -12.53
C ARG A 175 -0.20 -11.15 -12.62
N SER A 176 0.44 -10.90 -13.76
CA SER A 176 1.89 -11.11 -13.91
C SER A 176 2.72 -10.30 -12.92
N GLN A 177 2.34 -9.04 -12.67
CA GLN A 177 3.01 -8.19 -11.69
C GLN A 177 2.80 -8.69 -10.25
N ILE A 178 1.58 -9.16 -9.94
CA ILE A 178 1.27 -9.76 -8.64
C ILE A 178 2.07 -11.04 -8.43
N GLU A 179 2.13 -11.93 -9.43
CA GLU A 179 2.88 -13.19 -9.37
C GLU A 179 4.40 -12.97 -9.24
N GLU A 180 4.93 -11.91 -9.83
CA GLU A 180 6.35 -11.57 -9.75
C GLU A 180 6.75 -10.97 -8.41
N LEU A 181 5.95 -10.05 -7.87
CA LEU A 181 6.27 -9.30 -6.65
C LEU A 181 5.67 -9.91 -5.40
N HIS A 182 4.49 -10.56 -5.49
CA HIS A 182 3.65 -10.91 -4.35
C HIS A 182 3.46 -9.71 -3.41
N PRO A 183 2.86 -8.59 -3.88
CA PRO A 183 2.72 -7.39 -3.06
C PRO A 183 1.77 -7.62 -1.89
N ASP A 184 1.94 -6.86 -0.81
CA ASP A 184 1.04 -6.92 0.35
C ASP A 184 -0.35 -6.37 0.01
N ALA A 185 -0.42 -5.38 -0.89
CA ALA A 185 -1.64 -4.86 -1.48
C ALA A 185 -1.39 -4.25 -2.87
N ILE A 186 -2.48 -4.04 -3.61
CA ILE A 186 -2.49 -3.25 -4.85
C ILE A 186 -3.27 -1.96 -4.62
N SER A 187 -2.86 -0.87 -5.26
CA SER A 187 -3.55 0.42 -5.17
C SER A 187 -4.04 0.89 -6.54
N CYS A 188 -5.18 1.55 -6.55
CA CYS A 188 -5.77 2.06 -7.78
C CYS A 188 -6.74 3.21 -7.54
N GLU A 189 -7.02 3.99 -8.59
CA GLU A 189 -8.15 4.93 -8.61
C GLU A 189 -9.47 4.19 -8.40
N TYR A 190 -10.39 4.76 -7.63
CA TYR A 190 -11.67 4.16 -7.24
C TYR A 190 -12.54 3.70 -8.41
N SER A 191 -12.41 4.32 -9.59
CA SER A 191 -13.17 3.93 -10.78
C SER A 191 -12.85 2.51 -11.29
N MET A 192 -11.76 1.91 -10.79
CA MET A 192 -11.41 0.51 -11.06
C MET A 192 -12.04 -0.48 -10.07
N TYR A 193 -12.88 0.00 -9.13
CA TYR A 193 -13.42 -0.81 -8.04
C TYR A 193 -14.06 -2.13 -8.49
N PRO A 194 -15.07 -2.15 -9.38
CA PRO A 194 -15.68 -3.44 -9.74
C PRO A 194 -14.68 -4.37 -10.41
N PHE A 195 -13.91 -3.84 -11.38
CA PHE A 195 -12.95 -4.64 -12.14
C PHE A 195 -11.89 -5.31 -11.28
N LEU A 196 -11.28 -4.57 -10.33
CA LEU A 196 -10.23 -5.15 -9.47
C LEU A 196 -10.79 -6.15 -8.48
N CYS A 197 -11.90 -5.84 -7.83
CA CYS A 197 -12.51 -6.74 -6.85
C CYS A 197 -13.01 -8.05 -7.48
N ASP A 198 -13.50 -7.99 -8.72
CA ASP A 198 -13.98 -9.17 -9.45
C ASP A 198 -12.83 -10.00 -10.03
N SER A 199 -11.77 -9.33 -10.51
CA SER A 199 -10.63 -10.01 -11.15
C SER A 199 -9.58 -10.54 -10.15
N PHE A 200 -9.51 -9.96 -8.95
CA PHE A 200 -8.50 -10.26 -7.92
C PHE A 200 -9.12 -10.30 -6.51
N PRO A 201 -10.12 -11.16 -6.27
CA PRO A 201 -10.85 -11.19 -4.99
C PRO A 201 -9.99 -11.61 -3.80
N GLU A 202 -8.85 -12.25 -4.04
CA GLU A 202 -7.87 -12.68 -3.04
C GLU A 202 -6.84 -11.61 -2.65
N GLN A 203 -6.75 -10.52 -3.44
CA GLN A 203 -5.81 -9.43 -3.18
C GLN A 203 -6.36 -8.41 -2.19
N ASN A 204 -5.49 -7.85 -1.36
CA ASN A 204 -5.80 -6.65 -0.62
C ASN A 204 -5.78 -5.45 -1.56
N ILE A 205 -6.83 -4.64 -1.57
CA ILE A 205 -6.99 -3.52 -2.49
C ILE A 205 -7.13 -2.22 -1.70
N HIS A 206 -6.35 -1.22 -2.09
CA HIS A 206 -6.41 0.14 -1.59
C HIS A 206 -6.91 1.08 -2.69
N PHE A 207 -7.86 1.95 -2.37
CA PHE A 207 -8.40 2.91 -3.34
C PHE A 207 -8.06 4.35 -2.99
N TRP A 208 -7.71 5.12 -4.01
CA TRP A 208 -7.45 6.55 -3.93
C TRP A 208 -8.34 7.33 -4.93
N ASP A 209 -8.27 8.67 -4.91
CA ASP A 209 -9.05 9.61 -5.72
C ASP A 209 -10.57 9.42 -5.55
N THR A 210 -11.02 9.06 -4.34
CA THR A 210 -12.45 8.99 -4.04
C THR A 210 -13.11 10.37 -4.18
N PRO A 211 -14.46 10.42 -4.37
CA PRO A 211 -15.15 11.69 -4.46
C PRO A 211 -14.83 12.60 -3.26
N LYS A 212 -14.47 13.86 -3.53
CA LYS A 212 -13.93 14.79 -2.51
C LYS A 212 -15.01 15.44 -1.67
N ASP A 213 -16.18 15.63 -2.25
CA ASP A 213 -17.30 16.31 -1.58
C ASP A 213 -17.97 15.38 -0.57
N PHE A 214 -18.19 15.90 0.62
CA PHE A 214 -18.86 15.18 1.70
C PHE A 214 -20.38 15.23 1.53
N THR A 215 -20.90 14.55 0.50
CA THR A 215 -22.32 14.41 0.23
C THR A 215 -22.84 13.04 0.66
N PRO A 216 -24.19 12.89 0.90
CA PRO A 216 -24.77 11.60 1.23
C PRO A 216 -24.47 10.51 0.20
N GLU A 217 -24.42 10.86 -1.08
CA GLU A 217 -24.14 9.96 -2.20
C GLU A 217 -22.69 9.45 -2.13
N ASN A 218 -21.73 10.36 -1.92
CA ASN A 218 -20.31 10.02 -1.82
C ASN A 218 -20.01 9.20 -0.56
N VAL A 219 -20.67 9.52 0.55
CA VAL A 219 -20.63 8.73 1.78
C VAL A 219 -21.15 7.30 1.54
N LYS A 220 -22.31 7.18 0.87
CA LYS A 220 -22.88 5.88 0.52
C LYS A 220 -21.93 5.06 -0.34
N PHE A 221 -21.33 5.70 -1.35
CA PHE A 221 -20.36 5.06 -2.23
C PHE A 221 -19.11 4.59 -1.47
N THR A 222 -18.55 5.42 -0.58
CA THR A 222 -17.40 5.01 0.26
C THR A 222 -17.75 3.83 1.17
N LYS A 223 -18.97 3.80 1.73
CA LYS A 223 -19.48 2.64 2.48
C LYS A 223 -19.56 1.38 1.64
N GLU A 224 -19.98 1.50 0.39
CA GLU A 224 -20.01 0.38 -0.54
C GLU A 224 -18.62 -0.18 -0.80
N LEU A 225 -17.63 0.68 -1.07
CA LEU A 225 -16.23 0.28 -1.19
C LEU A 225 -15.75 -0.46 0.07
N CYS A 226 -15.97 0.12 1.25
CA CYS A 226 -15.58 -0.47 2.53
C CYS A 226 -16.30 -1.80 2.84
N GLY A 227 -17.48 -2.02 2.29
CA GLY A 227 -18.24 -3.28 2.44
C GLY A 227 -17.61 -4.47 1.75
N ASN A 228 -16.76 -4.26 0.76
CA ASN A 228 -16.07 -5.34 0.06
C ASN A 228 -14.91 -5.90 0.91
N LYS A 229 -14.76 -7.22 0.94
CA LYS A 229 -13.75 -7.91 1.76
C LYS A 229 -12.32 -7.68 1.28
N SER A 230 -12.13 -7.55 -0.04
CA SER A 230 -10.82 -7.31 -0.65
C SER A 230 -10.34 -5.89 -0.42
N VAL A 231 -11.25 -4.92 -0.24
CA VAL A 231 -10.91 -3.53 0.07
C VAL A 231 -10.44 -3.41 1.51
N LYS A 232 -9.24 -2.87 1.69
CA LYS A 232 -8.57 -2.73 2.99
C LYS A 232 -8.32 -1.28 3.38
N ALA A 233 -8.11 -0.40 2.41
CA ALA A 233 -7.98 1.03 2.65
C ALA A 233 -8.68 1.83 1.55
N VAL A 234 -9.33 2.92 1.95
CA VAL A 234 -9.99 3.89 1.06
C VAL A 234 -9.54 5.27 1.51
N LEU A 235 -8.77 5.94 0.66
CA LEU A 235 -8.32 7.31 0.93
C LEU A 235 -9.46 8.30 0.73
N VAL A 236 -9.68 9.17 1.71
CA VAL A 236 -10.72 10.20 1.66
C VAL A 236 -10.17 11.57 2.02
N ASP A 237 -10.74 12.60 1.38
CA ASP A 237 -10.47 14.00 1.73
C ASP A 237 -11.38 14.50 2.87
N TYR A 238 -12.31 13.69 3.32
CA TYR A 238 -13.27 14.03 4.37
C TYR A 238 -12.57 14.37 5.70
N PRO A 239 -13.20 15.20 6.53
CA PRO A 239 -12.61 15.62 7.81
C PRO A 239 -12.71 14.55 8.91
N THR A 240 -13.51 13.49 8.71
CA THR A 240 -13.77 12.46 9.73
C THR A 240 -14.20 11.12 9.10
N PRO A 241 -13.76 9.97 9.64
CA PRO A 241 -14.26 8.66 9.26
C PRO A 241 -15.52 8.24 10.03
N LYS A 242 -15.98 9.00 11.04
CA LYS A 242 -16.99 8.59 12.04
C LYS A 242 -18.37 8.20 11.51
N ILE A 243 -18.58 8.26 10.23
CA ILE A 243 -19.83 7.90 9.58
C ILE A 243 -19.74 6.63 8.73
N PHE A 244 -18.59 5.98 8.73
CA PHE A 244 -18.34 4.76 7.95
C PHE A 244 -18.31 3.51 8.82
#